data_c72294b815db3ace9b06790e6025c098
#
_entry.id   c72294b815db3ace9b06790e6025c098
#
_cell.length_a   1.000
_cell.length_b   1.000
_cell.length_c   1.000
_cell.angle_alpha   90.00
_cell.angle_beta   90.00
_cell.angle_gamma   90.00
#
_symmetry.space_group_name_H-M   'P 1'
#
loop_
_entity.id
_entity.type
_entity.pdbx_description
1 polymer ?
#
loop_
_entity_poly.entity_id
_entity_poly.type
_entity_poly.pdbx_seq_one_letter_code
_entity_poly.pdbx_strand_id
1 'polypeptide(L)'
;MIIKMKPIVYGIQHVSFLVRDTGRALDFYQGILGIPVNHARPELGYPGAWLEIGGNQQIHLLQLPMPAPWEEQPGHGGRDRHVALLVRDLDTLQSTLEKNSIATTRSRSGRNALFCRDPDGNALEFIQIEEKEGLL
;
A
#
# COMPACT_ATOMS: atom_id res chain seq x y z
N MET A 1 31.38 -0.26 -20.81
CA MET A 1 30.11 -0.62 -21.50
C MET A 1 29.25 -1.48 -20.59
N ILE A 2 28.00 -1.09 -20.42
CA ILE A 2 27.06 -1.85 -19.61
C ILE A 2 26.48 -2.96 -20.48
N ILE A 3 26.67 -4.20 -20.06
CA ILE A 3 26.06 -5.34 -20.72
C ILE A 3 24.59 -5.41 -20.23
N LYS A 4 23.65 -5.20 -21.15
CA LYS A 4 22.23 -5.35 -20.82
C LYS A 4 21.87 -6.81 -20.76
N MET A 5 21.80 -7.34 -19.57
CA MET A 5 21.24 -8.66 -19.34
C MET A 5 19.72 -8.53 -19.23
N LYS A 6 18.98 -9.45 -19.86
CA LYS A 6 17.55 -9.54 -19.62
C LYS A 6 17.34 -10.12 -18.23
N PRO A 7 16.75 -9.40 -17.29
CA PRO A 7 16.49 -9.97 -15.98
C PRO A 7 15.47 -11.10 -16.08
N ILE A 8 15.67 -12.13 -15.28
CA ILE A 8 14.70 -13.21 -15.15
C ILE A 8 13.45 -12.69 -14.44
N VAL A 9 13.67 -11.90 -13.38
CA VAL A 9 12.57 -11.22 -12.68
C VAL A 9 12.51 -9.78 -13.17
N TYR A 10 11.36 -9.31 -13.65
CA TYR A 10 11.29 -7.98 -14.24
C TYR A 10 10.08 -7.15 -13.81
N GLY A 11 9.43 -7.54 -12.73
CA GLY A 11 8.33 -6.73 -12.23
C GLY A 11 7.73 -7.28 -10.95
N ILE A 12 6.87 -6.47 -10.36
CA ILE A 12 6.05 -6.86 -9.22
C ILE A 12 4.62 -6.97 -9.74
N GLN A 13 3.95 -8.09 -9.48
CA GLN A 13 2.56 -8.28 -9.87
C GLN A 13 1.63 -7.88 -8.73
N HIS A 14 1.93 -8.31 -7.51
CA HIS A 14 1.13 -7.90 -6.36
C HIS A 14 1.95 -7.95 -5.08
N VAL A 15 1.43 -7.29 -4.06
CA VAL A 15 1.88 -7.39 -2.68
C VAL A 15 0.70 -7.89 -1.84
N SER A 16 0.97 -8.73 -0.85
CA SER A 16 -0.06 -9.30 0.01
C SER A 16 0.08 -8.80 1.44
N PHE A 17 -1.05 -8.47 2.06
CA PHE A 17 -1.12 -8.08 3.46
C PHE A 17 -2.06 -8.99 4.23
N LEU A 18 -1.65 -9.37 5.44
CA LEU A 18 -2.55 -10.04 6.37
C LEU A 18 -3.46 -9.00 7.03
N VAL A 19 -4.73 -9.30 7.13
CA VAL A 19 -5.72 -8.45 7.77
C VAL A 19 -6.60 -9.29 8.69
N ARG A 20 -7.11 -8.69 9.77
CA ARG A 20 -7.99 -9.39 10.71
C ARG A 20 -9.42 -9.49 10.22
N ASP A 21 -9.85 -8.51 9.45
CA ASP A 21 -11.20 -8.45 8.90
C ASP A 21 -11.18 -7.75 7.55
N THR A 22 -11.63 -8.46 6.52
CA THR A 22 -11.63 -7.94 5.15
C THR A 22 -12.47 -6.68 4.99
N GLY A 23 -13.67 -6.65 5.60
CA GLY A 23 -14.55 -5.48 5.52
C GLY A 23 -13.92 -4.23 6.13
N ARG A 24 -13.31 -4.38 7.29
CA ARG A 24 -12.60 -3.28 7.96
C ARG A 24 -11.43 -2.79 7.12
N ALA A 25 -10.66 -3.71 6.54
CA ALA A 25 -9.56 -3.33 5.66
C ALA A 25 -10.05 -2.59 4.41
N LEU A 26 -11.17 -3.02 3.82
CA LEU A 26 -11.76 -2.37 2.65
C LEU A 26 -12.29 -0.97 2.97
N ASP A 27 -12.78 -0.72 4.17
CA ASP A 27 -13.17 0.63 4.59
C ASP A 27 -11.98 1.59 4.46
N PHE A 28 -10.78 1.11 4.71
CA PHE A 28 -9.56 1.89 4.55
C PHE A 28 -9.09 1.93 3.09
N TYR A 29 -8.81 0.78 2.48
CA TYR A 29 -8.21 0.73 1.15
C TYR A 29 -9.16 1.23 0.05
N GLN A 30 -10.42 0.83 0.09
CA GLN A 30 -11.41 1.26 -0.86
C GLN A 30 -12.11 2.55 -0.42
N GLY A 31 -12.53 2.62 0.85
CA GLY A 31 -13.33 3.74 1.34
C GLY A 31 -12.53 5.02 1.49
N ILE A 32 -11.33 4.96 2.06
CA ILE A 32 -10.49 6.15 2.31
C ILE A 32 -9.54 6.39 1.15
N LEU A 33 -8.82 5.36 0.71
CA LEU A 33 -7.82 5.50 -0.36
C LEU A 33 -8.41 5.44 -1.76
N GLY A 34 -9.65 4.98 -1.92
CA GLY A 34 -10.30 4.93 -3.22
C GLY A 34 -9.77 3.86 -4.17
N ILE A 35 -9.09 2.83 -3.66
CA ILE A 35 -8.53 1.77 -4.50
C ILE A 35 -9.66 0.80 -4.88
N PRO A 36 -9.91 0.56 -6.18
CA PRO A 36 -11.02 -0.29 -6.59
C PRO A 36 -10.75 -1.77 -6.33
N VAL A 37 -11.82 -2.49 -5.99
CA VAL A 37 -11.79 -3.94 -5.79
C VAL A 37 -11.92 -4.65 -7.14
N ASN A 38 -11.08 -5.66 -7.35
CA ASN A 38 -11.19 -6.57 -8.48
C ASN A 38 -12.02 -7.79 -8.03
N HIS A 39 -13.20 -7.94 -8.61
CA HIS A 39 -14.14 -9.00 -8.23
C HIS A 39 -13.83 -10.37 -8.86
N ALA A 40 -12.72 -10.49 -9.58
CA ALA A 40 -12.30 -11.76 -10.18
C ALA A 40 -11.56 -12.67 -9.19
N ARG A 41 -11.40 -12.25 -7.92
CA ARG A 41 -10.76 -13.09 -6.92
C ARG A 41 -11.54 -14.41 -6.77
N PRO A 42 -10.88 -15.57 -6.98
CA PRO A 42 -11.57 -16.85 -6.82
C PRO A 42 -11.79 -17.16 -5.33
N GLU A 43 -12.60 -18.18 -5.07
CA GLU A 43 -12.73 -18.72 -3.73
C GLU A 43 -11.45 -19.46 -3.36
N LEU A 44 -10.77 -19.00 -2.32
CA LEU A 44 -9.47 -19.53 -1.89
C LEU A 44 -9.54 -20.26 -0.55
N GLY A 45 -10.74 -20.42 0.03
CA GLY A 45 -10.91 -21.06 1.32
C GLY A 45 -10.73 -20.12 2.51
N TYR A 46 -10.55 -18.84 2.27
CA TYR A 46 -10.49 -17.80 3.30
C TYR A 46 -10.95 -16.47 2.70
N PRO A 47 -11.48 -15.54 3.53
CA PRO A 47 -11.90 -14.22 3.05
C PRO A 47 -10.71 -13.36 2.65
N GLY A 48 -10.93 -12.44 1.76
CA GLY A 48 -9.92 -11.49 1.33
C GLY A 48 -10.44 -10.65 0.19
N ALA A 49 -9.55 -9.87 -0.40
CA ALA A 49 -9.88 -9.02 -1.54
C ALA A 49 -8.65 -8.79 -2.40
N TRP A 50 -8.87 -8.60 -3.67
CA TRP A 50 -7.85 -8.13 -4.60
C TRP A 50 -8.17 -6.69 -4.98
N LEU A 51 -7.16 -5.83 -4.92
CA LEU A 51 -7.29 -4.39 -5.18
C LEU A 51 -6.44 -4.02 -6.39
N GLU A 52 -7.01 -3.22 -7.28
CA GLU A 52 -6.31 -2.76 -8.48
C GLU A 52 -5.62 -1.42 -8.22
N ILE A 53 -4.31 -1.36 -8.42
CA ILE A 53 -3.54 -0.13 -8.24
C ILE A 53 -2.96 0.43 -9.54
N GLY A 54 -3.41 -0.09 -10.68
CA GLY A 54 -2.92 0.35 -11.98
C GLY A 54 -1.70 -0.42 -12.44
N GLY A 55 -1.34 -0.27 -13.73
CA GLY A 55 -0.17 -0.93 -14.29
C GLY A 55 -0.18 -2.45 -14.21
N ASN A 56 -1.36 -3.06 -14.12
CA ASN A 56 -1.54 -4.50 -13.92
C ASN A 56 -1.00 -4.99 -12.57
N GLN A 57 -0.85 -4.11 -11.59
CA GLN A 57 -0.40 -4.44 -10.24
C GLN A 57 -1.57 -4.45 -9.28
N GLN A 58 -1.45 -5.25 -8.24
CA GLN A 58 -2.51 -5.44 -7.26
C GLN A 58 -2.00 -5.42 -5.84
N ILE A 59 -2.90 -5.14 -4.92
CA ILE A 59 -2.73 -5.44 -3.49
C ILE A 59 -3.70 -6.56 -3.17
N HIS A 60 -3.22 -7.61 -2.52
CA HIS A 60 -4.05 -8.72 -2.04
C HIS A 60 -4.20 -8.61 -0.53
N LEU A 61 -5.44 -8.62 -0.06
CA LEU A 61 -5.74 -8.67 1.37
C LEU A 61 -6.13 -10.10 1.72
N LEU A 62 -5.48 -10.65 2.74
CA LEU A 62 -5.65 -12.03 3.16
C LEU A 62 -6.15 -12.04 4.60
N GLN A 63 -7.40 -12.44 4.82
CA GLN A 63 -7.94 -12.59 6.17
C GLN A 63 -7.55 -13.97 6.69
N LEU A 64 -6.33 -14.02 7.21
CA LEU A 64 -5.72 -15.23 7.77
C LEU A 64 -5.18 -14.89 9.16
N PRO A 65 -4.94 -15.90 10.01
CA PRO A 65 -4.35 -15.66 11.32
C PRO A 65 -3.04 -14.88 11.19
N MET A 66 -2.95 -13.79 11.93
CA MET A 66 -1.75 -12.97 11.94
C MET A 66 -0.77 -13.51 12.98
N PRO A 67 0.53 -13.50 12.69
CA PRO A 67 1.53 -13.76 13.72
C PRO A 67 1.33 -12.77 14.87
N ALA A 68 1.73 -13.16 16.09
CA ALA A 68 1.70 -12.23 17.19
C ALA A 68 2.41 -10.94 16.79
N PRO A 69 1.77 -9.77 17.01
CA PRO A 69 2.43 -8.51 16.67
C PRO A 69 3.72 -8.42 17.44
N TRP A 70 4.77 -8.00 16.77
CA TRP A 70 5.95 -7.63 17.53
C TRP A 70 5.59 -6.44 18.41
N GLU A 71 6.15 -6.47 19.61
CA GLU A 71 5.73 -5.60 20.70
C GLU A 71 5.91 -4.11 20.36
N GLU A 72 6.85 -3.80 19.47
CA GLU A 72 7.15 -2.40 19.09
C GLU A 72 7.36 -2.26 17.59
N GLN A 73 6.26 -1.96 16.87
CA GLN A 73 6.43 -1.50 15.50
C GLN A 73 7.08 -0.12 15.50
N PRO A 74 8.03 0.16 14.59
CA PRO A 74 8.59 1.50 14.47
C PRO A 74 7.48 2.54 14.28
N GLY A 75 7.59 3.66 14.98
CA GLY A 75 6.63 4.75 14.84
C GLY A 75 6.63 5.35 13.43
N HIS A 76 7.79 5.33 12.78
CA HIS A 76 7.92 5.74 11.38
C HIS A 76 7.96 4.50 10.49
N GLY A 77 6.98 4.37 9.59
CA GLY A 77 6.84 3.22 8.71
C GLY A 77 8.01 2.98 7.78
N GLY A 78 8.83 4.00 7.53
CA GLY A 78 10.03 3.87 6.71
C GLY A 78 11.11 2.96 7.32
N ARG A 79 11.00 2.66 8.62
CA ARG A 79 11.90 1.72 9.31
C ARG A 79 11.31 0.34 9.47
N ASP A 80 10.15 0.13 8.89
CA ASP A 80 9.45 -1.15 8.87
C ASP A 80 9.36 -1.61 7.42
N ARG A 81 9.01 -2.88 7.22
CA ARG A 81 8.68 -3.33 5.87
C ARG A 81 7.44 -2.59 5.41
N HIS A 82 7.46 -2.12 4.18
CA HIS A 82 6.36 -1.33 3.65
C HIS A 82 6.31 -1.46 2.12
N VAL A 83 5.19 -1.07 1.54
CA VAL A 83 5.04 -0.88 0.11
C VAL A 83 4.95 0.61 -0.17
N ALA A 84 5.55 1.07 -1.26
CA ALA A 84 5.48 2.45 -1.71
C ALA A 84 4.54 2.54 -2.90
N LEU A 85 3.55 3.41 -2.78
CA LEU A 85 2.51 3.65 -3.78
C LEU A 85 2.67 5.06 -4.35
N LEU A 86 2.40 5.22 -5.63
CA LEU A 86 2.47 6.52 -6.29
C LEU A 86 1.13 7.24 -6.16
N VAL A 87 1.14 8.51 -5.84
CA VAL A 87 -0.05 9.34 -5.73
C VAL A 87 0.12 10.64 -6.51
N ARG A 88 -1.00 11.17 -7.02
CA ARG A 88 -1.00 12.41 -7.79
C ARG A 88 -1.02 13.64 -6.91
N ASP A 89 -1.66 13.57 -5.76
CA ASP A 89 -1.85 14.73 -4.87
C ASP A 89 -1.67 14.31 -3.43
N LEU A 90 -0.43 14.42 -2.96
CA LEU A 90 -0.06 14.01 -1.62
C LEU A 90 -0.71 14.88 -0.55
N ASP A 91 -0.90 16.17 -0.81
CA ASP A 91 -1.53 17.06 0.16
C ASP A 91 -2.99 16.69 0.38
N THR A 92 -3.72 16.38 -0.67
CA THR A 92 -5.11 15.90 -0.57
C THR A 92 -5.16 14.58 0.18
N LEU A 93 -4.24 13.66 -0.10
CA LEU A 93 -4.17 12.38 0.61
C LEU A 93 -3.92 12.62 2.09
N GLN A 94 -2.95 13.45 2.44
CA GLN A 94 -2.63 13.75 3.84
C GLN A 94 -3.85 14.31 4.57
N SER A 95 -4.55 15.26 3.95
CA SER A 95 -5.77 15.83 4.53
C SER A 95 -6.85 14.77 4.75
N THR A 96 -7.02 13.88 3.78
CA THR A 96 -8.01 12.80 3.87
C THR A 96 -7.68 11.84 5.01
N LEU A 97 -6.40 11.46 5.14
CA LEU A 97 -5.97 10.58 6.22
C LEU A 97 -6.18 11.25 7.59
N GLU A 98 -5.80 12.51 7.72
CA GLU A 98 -5.97 13.26 8.97
C GLU A 98 -7.43 13.40 9.36
N LYS A 99 -8.32 13.66 8.40
CA LYS A 99 -9.77 13.73 8.64
C LYS A 99 -10.35 12.41 9.15
N ASN A 100 -9.71 11.30 8.83
CA ASN A 100 -10.10 9.97 9.28
C ASN A 100 -9.29 9.51 10.49
N SER A 101 -8.61 10.44 11.17
CA SER A 101 -7.82 10.19 12.38
C SER A 101 -6.69 9.16 12.17
N ILE A 102 -6.11 9.15 10.98
CA ILE A 102 -4.98 8.27 10.65
C ILE A 102 -3.70 9.08 10.75
N ALA A 103 -2.79 8.64 11.62
CA ALA A 103 -1.52 9.31 11.83
C ALA A 103 -0.61 9.15 10.61
N THR A 104 0.11 10.22 10.26
CA THR A 104 1.06 10.21 9.16
C THR A 104 2.43 10.68 9.63
N THR A 105 3.47 10.21 8.95
CA THR A 105 4.83 10.73 9.14
C THR A 105 5.43 11.03 7.77
N ARG A 106 6.23 12.08 7.69
CA ARG A 106 6.90 12.44 6.42
C ARG A 106 8.15 11.61 6.20
N SER A 107 8.45 11.36 4.92
CA SER A 107 9.68 10.67 4.53
C SER A 107 10.91 11.46 4.98
N ARG A 108 11.93 10.73 5.40
CA ARG A 108 13.22 11.30 5.79
C ARG A 108 14.28 11.15 4.71
N SER A 109 13.89 10.64 3.55
CA SER A 109 14.79 10.43 2.41
C SER A 109 14.94 11.69 1.54
N GLY A 110 14.19 12.74 1.82
CA GLY A 110 14.14 13.94 0.98
C GLY A 110 13.10 13.86 -0.13
N ARG A 111 12.43 12.71 -0.31
CA ARG A 111 11.34 12.60 -1.26
C ARG A 111 10.07 13.27 -0.72
N ASN A 112 9.24 13.77 -1.63
CA ASN A 112 7.90 14.24 -1.27
C ASN A 112 7.01 13.01 -1.08
N ALA A 113 7.02 12.48 0.14
CA ALA A 113 6.35 11.25 0.48
C ALA A 113 5.93 11.24 1.94
N LEU A 114 4.91 10.46 2.25
CA LEU A 114 4.46 10.26 3.63
C LEU A 114 4.17 8.78 3.88
N PHE A 115 4.12 8.42 5.16
CA PHE A 115 3.81 7.07 5.62
C PHE A 115 2.57 7.09 6.50
N CYS A 116 1.79 6.03 6.41
CA CYS A 116 0.76 5.71 7.39
C CYS A 116 0.69 4.20 7.56
N ARG A 117 -0.17 3.74 8.46
CA ARG A 117 -0.44 2.32 8.62
C ARG A 117 -1.90 2.03 8.34
N ASP A 118 -2.15 0.85 7.77
CA ASP A 118 -3.52 0.38 7.61
C ASP A 118 -4.10 -0.03 8.98
N PRO A 119 -5.39 -0.43 9.07
CA PRO A 119 -5.98 -0.81 10.34
C PRO A 119 -5.31 -1.98 11.07
N ASP A 120 -4.52 -2.77 10.36
CA ASP A 120 -3.84 -3.95 10.91
C ASP A 120 -2.34 -3.71 11.15
N GLY A 121 -1.89 -2.47 10.98
CA GLY A 121 -0.51 -2.09 11.24
C GLY A 121 0.44 -2.26 10.05
N ASN A 122 -0.06 -2.64 8.89
CA ASN A 122 0.77 -2.72 7.68
C ASN A 122 1.21 -1.32 7.27
N ALA A 123 2.52 -1.11 7.09
CA ALA A 123 3.08 0.20 6.76
C ALA A 123 2.98 0.48 5.27
N LEU A 124 2.56 1.69 4.95
CA LEU A 124 2.42 2.17 3.56
C LEU A 124 3.17 3.48 3.40
N GLU A 125 3.87 3.60 2.28
CA GLU A 125 4.46 4.86 1.83
C GLU A 125 3.68 5.38 0.64
N PHE A 126 3.50 6.70 0.54
CA PHE A 126 2.87 7.34 -0.61
C PHE A 126 3.82 8.39 -1.15
N ILE A 127 4.18 8.25 -2.42
CA ILE A 127 5.17 9.12 -3.07
C ILE A 127 4.47 9.96 -4.12
N GLN A 128 4.65 11.28 -4.04
CA GLN A 128 4.12 12.22 -5.02
C GLN A 128 4.80 11.98 -6.37
N ILE A 129 4.00 11.73 -7.41
CA ILE A 129 4.55 11.66 -8.77
C ILE A 129 4.63 13.04 -9.39
N GLU A 130 5.63 13.21 -10.26
CA GLU A 130 5.80 14.41 -11.06
C GLU A 130 5.10 14.22 -12.40
N GLU A 131 4.14 15.10 -12.73
CA GLU A 131 3.36 14.99 -13.96
C GLU A 131 4.24 14.97 -15.22
N LYS A 132 5.32 15.73 -15.20
CA LYS A 132 6.24 15.81 -16.33
C LYS A 132 7.08 14.56 -16.57
N GLU A 133 6.99 13.56 -15.69
CA GLU A 133 7.67 12.28 -15.89
C GLU A 133 6.86 11.31 -16.76
N GLY A 134 5.66 11.68 -17.15
CA GLY A 134 4.85 10.89 -18.08
C GLY A 134 4.40 9.55 -17.53
N LEU A 135 4.30 9.41 -16.21
CA LEU A 135 3.91 8.16 -15.55
C LEU A 135 2.40 7.89 -15.61
N LEU A 136 1.63 8.81 -16.16
CA LEU A 136 0.18 8.73 -16.18
C LEU A 136 -0.40 8.71 -17.58
#